data_d43036f28315d8a11735a2215e330b5a
#
_entry.id   d43036f28315d8a11735a2215e330b5a
#
_cell.length_a   1.000
_cell.length_b   1.000
_cell.length_c   1.000
_cell.angle_alpha   90.00
_cell.angle_beta   90.00
_cell.angle_gamma   90.00
#
_symmetry.space_group_name_H-M   'P 1'
#
loop_
_entity.id
_entity.type
_entity.pdbx_description
1 polymer ?
#
loop_
_entity_poly.entity_id
_entity_poly.type
_entity_poly.pdbx_seq_one_letter_code
_entity_poly.pdbx_strand_id
1 'polypeptide(L)'
;GEQANAIGDGNDAYGHFTQSVGDNNKVYADHSLGYGAHNKVGAQRAIGTPEKDVVVDKNTNKASVFGLNNEVVGKNVFVAGNDNKITDTSTSNATVIGFGATASSANATAIGTAASALANETVAIGQAAKASGQNSNAYGSQANASGTSSLAVGTGSVASGDSAVAIGNDSTVTGGSAVAIGASATSTGKWSTALGDSANAKGEKSVALSKDSYAKDDNSVALGSGTITRSATQENTATVNGITYSGFAGNTPVAVVSVGSDKTETYTPPDHSTPGRTVTITPHTRQIINVGAGEISATSTDAINGSQLYMVADQVGKNKTRIDNIRQRTSD
;
A
#
# COMPACT_ATOMS: atom_id res chain seq x y z
N GLY A 1 -26.79 35.27 21.01
CA GLY A 1 -25.60 35.33 21.86
C GLY A 1 -24.98 36.72 21.90
N GLU A 2 -24.08 36.96 22.82
CA GLU A 2 -23.31 38.20 22.87
C GLU A 2 -22.47 38.35 21.58
N GLN A 3 -22.52 39.53 20.95
CA GLN A 3 -21.80 39.83 19.70
C GLN A 3 -22.08 38.82 18.56
N ALA A 4 -23.29 38.31 18.51
CA ALA A 4 -23.76 37.46 17.43
C ALA A 4 -24.32 38.32 16.29
N ASN A 5 -23.94 38.03 15.05
CA ASN A 5 -24.41 38.72 13.84
C ASN A 5 -25.12 37.74 12.92
N ALA A 6 -26.35 38.10 12.51
CA ALA A 6 -27.08 37.41 11.46
C ALA A 6 -27.36 38.40 10.30
N ILE A 7 -26.84 38.12 9.14
CA ILE A 7 -26.92 38.99 7.98
C ILE A 7 -27.53 38.24 6.77
N GLY A 8 -28.61 38.71 6.21
CA GLY A 8 -29.34 38.08 5.11
C GLY A 8 -30.68 37.49 5.55
N ASP A 9 -31.26 36.59 4.74
CA ASP A 9 -32.59 36.08 4.98
C ASP A 9 -32.56 34.76 5.79
N GLY A 10 -33.43 34.61 6.77
CA GLY A 10 -33.63 33.38 7.57
C GLY A 10 -32.41 32.90 8.36
N ASN A 11 -31.38 33.74 8.56
CA ASN A 11 -30.19 33.35 9.31
C ASN A 11 -30.41 33.40 10.81
N ASP A 12 -29.87 32.42 11.52
CA ASP A 12 -29.87 32.36 13.00
C ASP A 12 -28.43 32.34 13.55
N ALA A 13 -28.14 33.16 14.54
CA ALA A 13 -26.86 33.22 15.24
C ALA A 13 -27.10 33.12 16.76
N TYR A 14 -27.02 31.90 17.30
CA TYR A 14 -27.36 31.64 18.73
C TYR A 14 -26.14 31.64 19.65
N GLY A 15 -24.96 31.25 19.17
CA GLY A 15 -23.75 31.22 19.98
C GLY A 15 -23.18 32.61 20.26
N HIS A 16 -22.23 32.71 21.19
CA HIS A 16 -21.50 33.92 21.48
C HIS A 16 -20.37 34.14 20.43
N PHE A 17 -20.15 35.38 20.02
CA PHE A 17 -19.14 35.74 19.01
C PHE A 17 -19.30 34.98 17.69
N THR A 18 -20.54 34.78 17.24
CA THR A 18 -20.87 34.03 16.03
C THR A 18 -21.24 34.91 14.87
N GLN A 19 -21.06 34.38 13.66
CA GLN A 19 -21.57 35.01 12.44
C GLN A 19 -22.35 34.00 11.60
N SER A 20 -23.52 34.44 11.15
CA SER A 20 -24.39 33.69 10.24
C SER A 20 -24.74 34.61 9.07
N VAL A 21 -24.17 34.36 7.89
CA VAL A 21 -24.23 35.29 6.75
C VAL A 21 -24.69 34.57 5.50
N GLY A 22 -25.72 35.08 4.84
CA GLY A 22 -26.26 34.53 3.60
C GLY A 22 -27.72 34.17 3.69
N ASP A 23 -28.11 32.95 3.43
CA ASP A 23 -29.49 32.50 3.41
C ASP A 23 -29.70 31.25 4.27
N ASN A 24 -30.63 31.31 5.22
CA ASN A 24 -31.05 30.19 6.06
C ASN A 24 -29.91 29.41 6.79
N ASN A 25 -28.81 30.05 7.14
CA ASN A 25 -27.77 29.41 7.94
C ASN A 25 -28.18 29.37 9.43
N LYS A 26 -27.84 28.29 10.12
CA LYS A 26 -28.09 28.07 11.55
C LYS A 26 -26.79 27.84 12.31
N VAL A 27 -26.34 28.83 13.11
CA VAL A 27 -25.12 28.75 13.88
C VAL A 27 -25.43 28.69 15.37
N TYR A 28 -25.32 27.50 15.95
CA TYR A 28 -25.64 27.23 17.36
C TYR A 28 -24.41 27.24 18.27
N ALA A 29 -23.22 27.31 17.73
CA ALA A 29 -21.95 27.15 18.43
C ALA A 29 -21.24 28.47 18.68
N ASP A 30 -20.48 28.55 19.79
CA ASP A 30 -19.66 29.71 20.12
C ASP A 30 -18.46 29.89 19.18
N HIS A 31 -18.03 31.14 18.98
CA HIS A 31 -16.87 31.51 18.18
C HIS A 31 -16.88 30.89 16.76
N SER A 32 -18.06 30.64 16.23
CA SER A 32 -18.26 29.91 14.99
C SER A 32 -18.88 30.79 13.90
N LEU A 33 -18.70 30.41 12.65
CA LEU A 33 -19.26 31.13 11.55
C LEU A 33 -19.81 30.20 10.47
N GLY A 34 -20.93 30.63 9.86
CA GLY A 34 -21.57 29.98 8.72
C GLY A 34 -21.80 31.01 7.62
N TYR A 35 -21.17 30.83 6.48
CA TYR A 35 -21.29 31.68 5.29
C TYR A 35 -21.84 30.88 4.12
N GLY A 36 -22.84 31.43 3.45
CA GLY A 36 -23.45 30.79 2.29
C GLY A 36 -24.92 30.49 2.51
N ALA A 37 -25.38 29.28 2.22
CA ALA A 37 -26.79 28.95 2.39
C ALA A 37 -27.01 27.59 3.05
N HIS A 38 -28.02 27.51 3.90
CA HIS A 38 -28.49 26.28 4.54
C HIS A 38 -27.43 25.52 5.35
N ASN A 39 -26.37 26.20 5.81
CA ASN A 39 -25.34 25.56 6.65
C ASN A 39 -25.85 25.41 8.09
N LYS A 40 -25.54 24.28 8.71
CA LYS A 40 -25.82 23.97 10.10
C LYS A 40 -24.50 23.84 10.87
N VAL A 41 -24.24 24.73 11.82
CA VAL A 41 -23.01 24.79 12.60
C VAL A 41 -23.33 24.60 14.08
N GLY A 42 -23.01 23.43 14.61
CA GLY A 42 -23.45 22.98 15.93
C GLY A 42 -24.79 22.23 15.89
N ALA A 43 -25.03 21.45 16.92
CA ALA A 43 -26.27 20.70 17.06
C ALA A 43 -27.41 21.58 17.65
N GLN A 44 -28.56 21.58 17.02
CA GLN A 44 -29.78 22.10 17.63
C GLN A 44 -30.23 21.15 18.73
N ARG A 45 -30.47 21.67 19.90
CA ARG A 45 -31.04 20.90 21.01
C ARG A 45 -32.51 20.59 20.76
N ALA A 46 -32.97 19.42 21.27
CA ALA A 46 -34.22 18.77 21.02
C ALA A 46 -35.46 19.67 20.91
N ILE A 47 -36.27 19.34 19.97
CA ILE A 47 -37.60 19.88 19.66
C ILE A 47 -38.49 19.90 20.93
N GLY A 48 -39.02 21.07 21.24
CA GLY A 48 -40.03 21.21 22.31
C GLY A 48 -39.78 22.32 23.29
N THR A 49 -38.73 23.09 23.17
CA THR A 49 -38.45 24.29 23.97
C THR A 49 -38.80 25.55 23.17
N PRO A 50 -39.45 26.56 23.79
CA PRO A 50 -39.65 27.87 23.20
C PRO A 50 -38.32 28.47 22.78
N GLU A 51 -38.31 29.34 21.77
CA GLU A 51 -37.11 30.04 21.24
C GLU A 51 -36.20 30.68 22.33
N LYS A 52 -36.72 30.85 23.53
CA LYS A 52 -36.00 31.41 24.69
C LYS A 52 -34.99 30.43 25.33
N ASP A 53 -35.08 29.16 25.03
CA ASP A 53 -34.25 28.09 25.64
C ASP A 53 -33.31 27.38 24.67
N VAL A 54 -32.96 28.03 23.57
CA VAL A 54 -31.91 27.49 22.66
C VAL A 54 -30.59 27.48 23.41
N VAL A 55 -30.13 26.28 23.76
CA VAL A 55 -28.85 26.09 24.43
C VAL A 55 -27.75 26.06 23.36
N VAL A 56 -26.76 26.90 23.57
CA VAL A 56 -25.53 26.91 22.75
C VAL A 56 -24.90 25.52 22.78
N ASP A 57 -24.55 24.99 21.61
CA ASP A 57 -23.83 23.73 21.52
C ASP A 57 -22.38 23.91 22.02
N LYS A 58 -22.14 23.46 23.26
CA LYS A 58 -20.80 23.55 23.88
C LYS A 58 -19.79 22.52 23.33
N ASN A 59 -20.25 21.53 22.58
CA ASN A 59 -19.39 20.52 21.97
C ASN A 59 -18.82 21.02 20.65
N THR A 60 -19.49 21.97 19.99
CA THR A 60 -18.99 22.65 18.80
C THR A 60 -18.47 24.03 19.19
N ASN A 61 -17.26 24.36 18.77
CA ASN A 61 -16.61 25.63 19.06
C ASN A 61 -15.54 25.92 18.00
N LYS A 62 -15.43 27.19 17.61
CA LYS A 62 -14.44 27.64 16.60
C LYS A 62 -14.59 26.88 15.26
N ALA A 63 -15.81 26.61 14.83
CA ALA A 63 -16.09 26.03 13.55
C ALA A 63 -16.24 27.13 12.49
N SER A 64 -15.54 26.99 11.37
CA SER A 64 -15.61 27.89 10.22
C SER A 64 -16.20 27.14 9.03
N VAL A 65 -17.38 27.54 8.56
CA VAL A 65 -18.14 26.81 7.52
C VAL A 65 -18.50 27.73 6.40
N PHE A 66 -18.10 27.38 5.19
CA PHE A 66 -18.33 28.14 3.97
C PHE A 66 -18.97 27.28 2.88
N GLY A 67 -20.05 27.76 2.29
CA GLY A 67 -20.69 27.11 1.15
C GLY A 67 -22.15 26.77 1.37
N LEU A 68 -22.60 25.62 0.87
CA LEU A 68 -24.01 25.29 0.80
C LEU A 68 -24.31 23.96 1.50
N ASN A 69 -25.33 23.96 2.36
CA ASN A 69 -25.90 22.75 2.97
C ASN A 69 -24.87 21.89 3.73
N ASN A 70 -23.85 22.49 4.34
CA ASN A 70 -22.91 21.77 5.19
C ASN A 70 -23.50 21.54 6.59
N GLU A 71 -23.25 20.37 7.17
CA GLU A 71 -23.68 20.02 8.51
C GLU A 71 -22.46 19.69 9.38
N VAL A 72 -22.17 20.54 10.38
CA VAL A 72 -20.88 20.56 11.05
C VAL A 72 -21.02 20.65 12.57
N VAL A 73 -20.42 19.70 13.26
CA VAL A 73 -20.17 19.74 14.71
C VAL A 73 -18.66 19.60 14.98
N GLY A 74 -18.25 19.71 16.23
CA GLY A 74 -16.85 19.51 16.63
C GLY A 74 -16.13 20.82 16.97
N LYS A 75 -14.84 20.73 17.32
CA LYS A 75 -14.03 21.84 17.80
C LYS A 75 -12.91 22.17 16.86
N ASN A 76 -12.71 23.47 16.59
CA ASN A 76 -11.62 23.95 15.75
C ASN A 76 -11.60 23.29 14.37
N VAL A 77 -12.76 23.29 13.68
CA VAL A 77 -12.93 22.64 12.39
C VAL A 77 -13.10 23.67 11.26
N PHE A 78 -12.61 23.34 10.09
CA PHE A 78 -12.76 24.12 8.87
C PHE A 78 -13.48 23.30 7.81
N VAL A 79 -14.56 23.85 7.25
CA VAL A 79 -15.34 23.18 6.20
C VAL A 79 -15.63 24.17 5.07
N ALA A 80 -15.31 23.79 3.84
CA ALA A 80 -15.60 24.57 2.66
C ALA A 80 -16.14 23.70 1.52
N GLY A 81 -17.17 24.19 0.85
CA GLY A 81 -17.84 23.49 -0.25
C GLY A 81 -19.29 23.16 0.07
N ASN A 82 -19.82 22.11 -0.53
CA ASN A 82 -21.25 21.80 -0.44
C ASN A 82 -21.50 20.39 0.10
N ASP A 83 -22.58 20.22 0.87
CA ASP A 83 -23.06 18.95 1.37
C ASP A 83 -22.02 18.18 2.23
N ASN A 84 -21.01 18.86 2.75
CA ASN A 84 -20.00 18.23 3.59
C ASN A 84 -20.55 17.96 5.00
N LYS A 85 -20.01 16.93 5.64
CA LYS A 85 -20.50 16.50 6.96
C LYS A 85 -19.38 16.23 7.96
N ILE A 86 -19.51 16.84 9.15
CA ILE A 86 -18.86 16.43 10.39
C ILE A 86 -19.97 16.23 11.40
N THR A 87 -20.31 14.98 11.72
CA THR A 87 -21.45 14.63 12.58
C THR A 87 -21.04 14.08 13.94
N ASP A 88 -19.79 13.74 14.13
CA ASP A 88 -19.28 13.28 15.44
C ASP A 88 -18.76 14.47 16.26
N THR A 89 -19.36 14.70 17.41
CA THR A 89 -19.02 15.80 18.32
C THR A 89 -17.63 15.69 18.94
N SER A 90 -17.01 14.52 18.92
CA SER A 90 -15.63 14.32 19.36
C SER A 90 -14.59 14.79 18.33
N THR A 91 -15.02 15.09 17.10
CA THR A 91 -14.14 15.59 16.03
C THR A 91 -13.51 16.92 16.44
N SER A 92 -12.21 17.01 16.28
CA SER A 92 -11.45 18.22 16.57
C SER A 92 -10.31 18.43 15.58
N ASN A 93 -9.95 19.70 15.32
CA ASN A 93 -8.86 20.08 14.40
C ASN A 93 -9.02 19.43 13.01
N ALA A 94 -10.23 19.29 12.51
CA ALA A 94 -10.50 18.67 11.22
C ALA A 94 -10.62 19.70 10.11
N THR A 95 -10.23 19.31 8.91
CA THR A 95 -10.37 20.09 7.68
C THR A 95 -11.15 19.27 6.65
N VAL A 96 -12.25 19.83 6.13
CA VAL A 96 -13.09 19.20 5.12
C VAL A 96 -13.33 20.18 3.98
N ILE A 97 -12.91 19.82 2.77
CA ILE A 97 -13.06 20.66 1.59
C ILE A 97 -13.56 19.82 0.42
N GLY A 98 -14.75 20.12 -0.10
CA GLY A 98 -15.25 19.40 -1.26
C GLY A 98 -16.76 19.41 -1.40
N PHE A 99 -17.27 18.37 -2.05
CA PHE A 99 -18.70 18.08 -2.20
C PHE A 99 -19.00 16.72 -1.55
N GLY A 100 -19.80 16.70 -0.51
CA GLY A 100 -20.13 15.46 0.22
C GLY A 100 -18.95 14.81 0.95
N ALA A 101 -17.90 15.56 1.26
CA ALA A 101 -16.75 15.07 2.01
C ALA A 101 -17.07 14.93 3.51
N THR A 102 -16.41 14.01 4.21
CA THR A 102 -16.69 13.67 5.60
C THR A 102 -15.41 13.50 6.41
N ALA A 103 -15.39 14.07 7.62
CA ALA A 103 -14.41 13.76 8.65
C ALA A 103 -15.15 13.37 9.94
N SER A 104 -14.65 12.37 10.68
CA SER A 104 -15.33 11.87 11.89
C SER A 104 -14.41 11.70 13.11
N SER A 105 -13.17 12.18 13.05
CA SER A 105 -12.22 11.99 14.15
C SER A 105 -11.24 13.18 14.27
N ALA A 106 -10.46 13.19 15.33
CA ALA A 106 -9.50 14.26 15.60
C ALA A 106 -8.36 14.30 14.55
N ASN A 107 -7.95 15.50 14.19
CA ASN A 107 -6.88 15.77 13.23
C ASN A 107 -7.10 15.12 11.86
N ALA A 108 -8.36 14.94 11.47
CA ALA A 108 -8.72 14.34 10.18
C ALA A 108 -8.80 15.41 9.07
N THR A 109 -8.29 15.08 7.90
CA THR A 109 -8.33 15.95 6.71
C THR A 109 -8.99 15.19 5.55
N ALA A 110 -10.11 15.70 5.03
CA ALA A 110 -10.82 15.16 3.88
C ALA A 110 -10.95 16.23 2.80
N ILE A 111 -10.32 16.04 1.65
CA ILE A 111 -10.33 16.98 0.53
C ILE A 111 -10.69 16.26 -0.76
N GLY A 112 -11.81 16.67 -1.37
CA GLY A 112 -12.32 16.12 -2.63
C GLY A 112 -13.77 15.69 -2.55
N THR A 113 -14.38 15.42 -3.71
CA THR A 113 -15.76 14.91 -3.76
C THR A 113 -15.84 13.55 -3.08
N ALA A 114 -16.71 13.42 -2.09
CA ALA A 114 -16.93 12.22 -1.30
C ALA A 114 -15.66 11.67 -0.58
N ALA A 115 -14.64 12.50 -0.38
CA ALA A 115 -13.47 12.13 0.41
C ALA A 115 -13.87 11.83 1.87
N SER A 116 -13.29 10.81 2.49
CA SER A 116 -13.66 10.35 3.82
C SER A 116 -12.44 10.09 4.71
N ALA A 117 -12.26 10.90 5.76
CA ALA A 117 -11.23 10.76 6.78
C ALA A 117 -11.88 10.36 8.10
N LEU A 118 -11.84 9.06 8.45
CA LEU A 118 -12.74 8.45 9.43
C LEU A 118 -12.07 8.05 10.75
N ALA A 119 -10.77 8.15 10.85
CA ALA A 119 -10.03 7.83 12.08
C ALA A 119 -9.10 8.97 12.49
N ASN A 120 -8.54 8.90 13.69
CA ASN A 120 -7.62 9.92 14.19
C ASN A 120 -6.38 10.06 13.31
N GLU A 121 -5.95 11.30 13.09
CA GLU A 121 -4.74 11.63 12.35
C GLU A 121 -4.74 11.07 10.92
N THR A 122 -5.89 11.08 10.26
CA THR A 122 -6.04 10.58 8.89
C THR A 122 -6.06 11.69 7.86
N VAL A 123 -5.59 11.38 6.66
CA VAL A 123 -5.67 12.26 5.50
C VAL A 123 -6.27 11.50 4.31
N ALA A 124 -7.36 12.02 3.75
CA ALA A 124 -8.00 11.50 2.54
C ALA A 124 -8.11 12.63 1.51
N ILE A 125 -7.33 12.57 0.45
CA ILE A 125 -7.29 13.60 -0.60
C ILE A 125 -7.52 12.95 -1.96
N GLY A 126 -8.61 13.32 -2.60
CA GLY A 126 -9.04 12.81 -3.91
C GLY A 126 -10.52 12.46 -3.93
N GLN A 127 -11.08 12.31 -5.14
CA GLN A 127 -12.46 11.88 -5.28
C GLN A 127 -12.65 10.49 -4.67
N ALA A 128 -13.57 10.36 -3.72
CA ALA A 128 -13.87 9.12 -3.00
C ALA A 128 -12.63 8.49 -2.31
N ALA A 129 -11.58 9.26 -2.05
CA ALA A 129 -10.46 8.81 -1.24
C ALA A 129 -10.93 8.48 0.18
N LYS A 130 -10.44 7.39 0.76
CA LYS A 130 -10.87 6.92 2.08
C LYS A 130 -9.67 6.56 2.96
N ALA A 131 -9.57 7.21 4.12
CA ALA A 131 -8.61 6.88 5.17
C ALA A 131 -9.38 6.50 6.44
N SER A 132 -9.35 5.23 6.80
CA SER A 132 -10.14 4.68 7.92
C SER A 132 -9.32 3.95 8.98
N GLY A 133 -8.07 3.66 8.73
CA GLY A 133 -7.14 3.20 9.76
C GLY A 133 -6.56 4.39 10.55
N GLN A 134 -6.31 4.25 11.83
CA GLN A 134 -5.66 5.29 12.62
C GLN A 134 -4.29 5.64 12.00
N ASN A 135 -3.97 6.93 11.91
CA ASN A 135 -2.75 7.46 11.27
C ASN A 135 -2.59 7.04 9.79
N SER A 136 -3.68 6.68 9.12
CA SER A 136 -3.62 6.27 7.71
C SER A 136 -3.78 7.46 6.75
N ASN A 137 -3.20 7.32 5.55
CA ASN A 137 -3.21 8.36 4.53
C ASN A 137 -3.58 7.79 3.16
N ALA A 138 -4.56 8.40 2.50
CA ALA A 138 -5.05 8.01 1.18
C ALA A 138 -4.98 9.21 0.22
N TYR A 139 -4.18 9.12 -0.83
CA TYR A 139 -3.99 10.16 -1.84
C TYR A 139 -4.30 9.62 -3.23
N GLY A 140 -5.33 10.13 -3.85
CA GLY A 140 -5.76 9.76 -5.19
C GLY A 140 -7.24 9.42 -5.27
N SER A 141 -7.79 9.43 -6.48
CA SER A 141 -9.18 9.02 -6.69
C SER A 141 -9.37 7.57 -6.24
N GLN A 142 -10.36 7.33 -5.37
CA GLN A 142 -10.67 6.01 -4.82
C GLN A 142 -9.52 5.32 -4.06
N ALA A 143 -8.47 6.04 -3.69
CA ALA A 143 -7.41 5.51 -2.83
C ALA A 143 -8.00 5.10 -1.47
N ASN A 144 -7.62 3.95 -0.95
CA ASN A 144 -8.17 3.38 0.29
C ASN A 144 -7.05 2.92 1.24
N ALA A 145 -6.89 3.64 2.35
CA ALA A 145 -5.96 3.31 3.42
C ALA A 145 -6.76 2.91 4.67
N SER A 146 -6.90 1.62 4.90
CA SER A 146 -7.71 1.06 6.00
C SER A 146 -6.90 0.39 7.11
N GLY A 147 -5.64 0.06 6.86
CA GLY A 147 -4.75 -0.43 7.91
C GLY A 147 -4.25 0.70 8.82
N THR A 148 -3.93 0.39 10.06
CA THR A 148 -3.30 1.35 10.99
C THR A 148 -1.95 1.80 10.42
N SER A 149 -1.69 3.11 10.41
CA SER A 149 -0.46 3.71 9.87
C SER A 149 -0.19 3.32 8.41
N SER A 150 -1.23 3.02 7.64
CA SER A 150 -1.10 2.64 6.23
C SER A 150 -1.06 3.85 5.30
N LEU A 151 -0.46 3.66 4.12
CA LEU A 151 -0.33 4.68 3.08
C LEU A 151 -0.79 4.11 1.73
N ALA A 152 -1.80 4.72 1.14
CA ALA A 152 -2.28 4.42 -0.22
C ALA A 152 -2.13 5.65 -1.11
N VAL A 153 -1.33 5.56 -2.16
CA VAL A 153 -1.08 6.65 -3.11
C VAL A 153 -1.30 6.18 -4.54
N GLY A 154 -2.23 6.80 -5.22
CA GLY A 154 -2.59 6.49 -6.60
C GLY A 154 -4.08 6.16 -6.75
N THR A 155 -4.59 6.30 -7.96
CA THR A 155 -5.98 5.97 -8.27
C THR A 155 -6.25 4.49 -7.98
N GLY A 156 -7.28 4.20 -7.19
CA GLY A 156 -7.64 2.82 -6.86
C GLY A 156 -6.64 2.07 -5.96
N SER A 157 -5.61 2.75 -5.44
CA SER A 157 -4.64 2.09 -4.54
C SER A 157 -5.28 1.64 -3.23
N VAL A 158 -4.86 0.49 -2.72
CA VAL A 158 -5.40 -0.12 -1.49
C VAL A 158 -4.28 -0.52 -0.54
N ALA A 159 -4.29 0.02 0.67
CA ALA A 159 -3.39 -0.34 1.76
C ALA A 159 -4.22 -0.76 2.98
N SER A 160 -4.47 -2.06 3.14
CA SER A 160 -5.33 -2.60 4.20
C SER A 160 -4.58 -3.31 5.32
N GLY A 161 -3.33 -3.70 5.11
CA GLY A 161 -2.48 -4.21 6.19
C GLY A 161 -1.99 -3.09 7.11
N ASP A 162 -1.73 -3.39 8.38
CA ASP A 162 -1.11 -2.44 9.31
C ASP A 162 0.30 -2.08 8.82
N SER A 163 0.62 -0.78 8.84
CA SER A 163 1.87 -0.23 8.29
C SER A 163 2.12 -0.60 6.81
N ALA A 164 1.07 -0.90 6.07
CA ALA A 164 1.14 -1.21 4.64
C ALA A 164 1.40 0.05 3.80
N VAL A 165 2.20 -0.10 2.75
CA VAL A 165 2.50 0.98 1.79
C VAL A 165 2.15 0.52 0.37
N ALA A 166 1.14 1.14 -0.23
CA ALA A 166 0.70 0.89 -1.60
C ALA A 166 0.85 2.17 -2.43
N ILE A 167 1.76 2.18 -3.40
CA ILE A 167 2.03 3.34 -4.24
C ILE A 167 1.96 2.95 -5.71
N GLY A 168 1.04 3.53 -6.43
CA GLY A 168 0.79 3.28 -7.85
C GLY A 168 -0.70 3.09 -8.14
N ASN A 169 -1.07 3.29 -9.40
CA ASN A 169 -2.45 3.02 -9.84
C ASN A 169 -2.80 1.56 -9.57
N ASP A 170 -3.91 1.31 -8.88
CA ASP A 170 -4.39 -0.03 -8.53
C ASP A 170 -3.43 -0.89 -7.69
N SER A 171 -2.38 -0.31 -7.13
CA SER A 171 -1.50 -1.04 -6.22
C SER A 171 -2.26 -1.55 -4.99
N THR A 172 -1.97 -2.77 -4.55
CA THR A 172 -2.72 -3.41 -3.45
C THR A 172 -1.79 -4.07 -2.43
N VAL A 173 -1.92 -3.67 -1.17
CA VAL A 173 -1.17 -4.26 -0.06
C VAL A 173 -2.13 -4.68 1.05
N THR A 174 -2.17 -5.99 1.30
CA THR A 174 -2.95 -6.58 2.39
C THR A 174 -2.07 -7.16 3.50
N GLY A 175 -0.81 -7.44 3.19
CA GLY A 175 0.15 -7.92 4.19
C GLY A 175 0.55 -6.82 5.18
N GLY A 176 0.63 -7.16 6.47
CA GLY A 176 1.13 -6.24 7.49
C GLY A 176 2.60 -5.89 7.25
N SER A 177 2.97 -4.62 7.37
CA SER A 177 4.31 -4.07 7.11
C SER A 177 4.86 -4.45 5.72
N ALA A 178 3.97 -4.67 4.75
CA ALA A 178 4.32 -4.99 3.38
C ALA A 178 4.31 -3.74 2.50
N VAL A 179 5.01 -3.81 1.37
CA VAL A 179 5.20 -2.70 0.44
C VAL A 179 4.92 -3.15 -0.99
N ALA A 180 4.09 -2.39 -1.73
CA ALA A 180 3.93 -2.52 -3.18
C ALA A 180 4.10 -1.16 -3.85
N ILE A 181 5.02 -1.06 -4.79
CA ILE A 181 5.29 0.16 -5.55
C ILE A 181 5.28 -0.17 -7.04
N GLY A 182 4.36 0.41 -7.76
CA GLY A 182 4.16 0.21 -9.20
C GLY A 182 2.68 0.07 -9.54
N ALA A 183 2.32 0.32 -10.79
CA ALA A 183 0.95 0.10 -11.25
C ALA A 183 0.57 -1.38 -11.08
N SER A 184 -0.60 -1.65 -10.49
CA SER A 184 -1.10 -3.01 -10.24
C SER A 184 -0.14 -3.91 -9.43
N ALA A 185 0.84 -3.32 -8.74
CA ALA A 185 1.74 -4.08 -7.86
C ALA A 185 0.96 -4.62 -6.65
N THR A 186 1.27 -5.84 -6.24
CA THR A 186 0.54 -6.53 -5.16
C THR A 186 1.50 -7.12 -4.14
N SER A 187 1.22 -6.89 -2.85
CA SER A 187 2.01 -7.44 -1.75
C SER A 187 1.05 -7.97 -0.66
N THR A 188 0.85 -9.28 -0.67
CA THR A 188 -0.11 -9.95 0.24
C THR A 188 0.56 -10.69 1.39
N GLY A 189 1.80 -11.10 1.23
CA GLY A 189 2.56 -11.68 2.32
C GLY A 189 2.93 -10.65 3.39
N LYS A 190 2.92 -11.03 4.65
CA LYS A 190 3.42 -10.18 5.72
C LYS A 190 4.92 -9.90 5.50
N TRP A 191 5.34 -8.63 5.68
CA TRP A 191 6.71 -8.18 5.41
C TRP A 191 7.21 -8.40 3.98
N SER A 192 6.32 -8.61 3.01
CA SER A 192 6.70 -8.79 1.61
C SER A 192 6.92 -7.45 0.90
N THR A 193 7.65 -7.48 -0.21
CA THR A 193 7.95 -6.30 -1.04
C THR A 193 7.74 -6.63 -2.52
N ALA A 194 6.89 -5.86 -3.18
CA ALA A 194 6.67 -5.91 -4.62
C ALA A 194 7.07 -4.56 -5.24
N LEU A 195 8.02 -4.56 -6.16
CA LEU A 195 8.49 -3.36 -6.83
C LEU A 195 8.52 -3.55 -8.35
N GLY A 196 7.62 -2.89 -9.03
CA GLY A 196 7.44 -2.93 -10.48
C GLY A 196 5.99 -3.06 -10.89
N ASP A 197 5.69 -2.71 -12.14
CA ASP A 197 4.36 -2.89 -12.74
C ASP A 197 3.93 -4.36 -12.63
N SER A 198 2.77 -4.61 -12.05
CA SER A 198 2.21 -5.96 -11.86
C SER A 198 3.11 -6.93 -11.07
N ALA A 199 4.13 -6.44 -10.37
CA ALA A 199 4.92 -7.27 -9.46
C ALA A 199 4.04 -7.83 -8.36
N ASN A 200 4.24 -9.10 -7.99
CA ASN A 200 3.40 -9.81 -7.02
C ASN A 200 4.25 -10.53 -5.97
N ALA A 201 4.24 -10.04 -4.75
CA ALA A 201 4.89 -10.65 -3.59
C ALA A 201 3.84 -11.29 -2.68
N LYS A 202 3.62 -12.58 -2.87
CA LYS A 202 2.57 -13.35 -2.18
C LYS A 202 3.08 -14.04 -0.92
N GLY A 203 4.29 -14.56 -0.94
CA GLY A 203 4.88 -15.26 0.21
C GLY A 203 5.22 -14.30 1.36
N GLU A 204 5.18 -14.78 2.58
CA GLU A 204 5.66 -14.03 3.74
C GLU A 204 7.17 -13.72 3.59
N LYS A 205 7.56 -12.47 3.87
CA LYS A 205 8.96 -12.00 3.69
C LYS A 205 9.51 -12.21 2.27
N SER A 206 8.65 -12.35 1.28
CA SER A 206 9.08 -12.51 -0.12
C SER A 206 9.37 -11.17 -0.78
N VAL A 207 10.16 -11.21 -1.85
CA VAL A 207 10.51 -10.03 -2.62
C VAL A 207 10.29 -10.30 -4.11
N ALA A 208 9.47 -9.47 -4.76
CA ALA A 208 9.24 -9.49 -6.21
C ALA A 208 9.77 -8.18 -6.80
N LEU A 209 10.83 -8.27 -7.59
CA LEU A 209 11.49 -7.10 -8.18
C LEU A 209 11.40 -7.14 -9.70
N SER A 210 10.86 -6.08 -10.28
CA SER A 210 10.65 -5.80 -11.69
C SER A 210 9.24 -6.18 -12.17
N LYS A 211 8.91 -5.70 -13.37
CA LYS A 211 7.61 -5.93 -14.03
C LYS A 211 7.27 -7.42 -14.09
N ASP A 212 6.02 -7.74 -13.78
CA ASP A 212 5.46 -9.10 -13.88
C ASP A 212 6.22 -10.17 -13.07
N SER A 213 7.05 -9.77 -12.09
CA SER A 213 7.71 -10.72 -11.19
C SER A 213 6.73 -11.31 -10.18
N TYR A 214 6.88 -12.60 -9.87
CA TYR A 214 5.97 -13.31 -8.96
C TYR A 214 6.73 -14.12 -7.91
N ALA A 215 6.85 -13.58 -6.71
CA ALA A 215 7.43 -14.22 -5.55
C ALA A 215 6.31 -14.86 -4.71
N LYS A 216 6.00 -16.13 -4.95
CA LYS A 216 4.87 -16.82 -4.34
C LYS A 216 5.21 -17.63 -3.10
N ASP A 217 6.49 -17.93 -2.87
CA ASP A 217 6.97 -18.75 -1.76
C ASP A 217 7.56 -17.86 -0.67
N ASP A 218 7.41 -18.30 0.60
CA ASP A 218 7.93 -17.57 1.75
C ASP A 218 9.46 -17.41 1.68
N ASN A 219 9.96 -16.27 2.14
CA ASN A 219 11.37 -15.90 2.16
C ASN A 219 12.07 -15.90 0.79
N SER A 220 11.37 -16.10 -0.31
CA SER A 220 11.92 -16.21 -1.65
C SER A 220 11.99 -14.88 -2.38
N VAL A 221 12.90 -14.78 -3.34
CA VAL A 221 13.14 -13.60 -4.15
C VAL A 221 12.93 -13.93 -5.63
N ALA A 222 12.01 -13.21 -6.29
CA ALA A 222 11.86 -13.19 -7.73
C ALA A 222 12.58 -11.96 -8.28
N LEU A 223 13.70 -12.15 -8.97
CA LEU A 223 14.57 -11.07 -9.43
C LEU A 223 14.56 -10.99 -10.96
N GLY A 224 13.93 -9.97 -11.48
CA GLY A 224 13.81 -9.70 -12.91
C GLY A 224 12.41 -9.87 -13.46
N SER A 225 12.14 -9.24 -14.61
CA SER A 225 10.84 -9.25 -15.26
C SER A 225 10.39 -10.68 -15.60
N GLY A 226 9.12 -10.97 -15.29
CA GLY A 226 8.52 -12.27 -15.57
C GLY A 226 9.15 -13.44 -14.80
N THR A 227 9.87 -13.17 -13.73
CA THR A 227 10.49 -14.21 -12.89
C THR A 227 9.47 -14.78 -11.92
N ILE A 228 9.51 -16.08 -11.69
CA ILE A 228 8.68 -16.77 -10.71
C ILE A 228 9.54 -17.58 -9.73
N THR A 229 9.13 -17.64 -8.47
CA THR A 229 9.72 -18.53 -7.48
C THR A 229 9.04 -19.90 -7.46
N ARG A 230 9.71 -20.87 -6.89
CA ARG A 230 9.17 -22.16 -6.45
C ARG A 230 9.71 -22.51 -5.08
N SER A 231 9.15 -23.52 -4.45
CA SER A 231 9.72 -24.02 -3.20
C SER A 231 11.15 -24.53 -3.41
N ALA A 232 12.01 -24.29 -2.43
CA ALA A 232 13.36 -24.83 -2.43
C ALA A 232 13.34 -26.37 -2.37
N THR A 233 14.32 -27.00 -2.99
CA THR A 233 14.51 -28.44 -2.97
C THR A 233 15.70 -28.82 -2.10
N GLN A 234 15.59 -29.97 -1.47
CA GLN A 234 16.70 -30.55 -0.70
C GLN A 234 17.53 -31.43 -1.61
N GLU A 235 18.83 -31.14 -1.72
CA GLU A 235 19.75 -31.89 -2.58
C GLU A 235 20.83 -32.57 -1.72
N ASN A 236 20.60 -33.83 -1.36
CA ASN A 236 21.51 -34.61 -0.49
C ASN A 236 22.56 -35.36 -1.29
N THR A 237 22.17 -35.85 -2.48
CA THR A 237 23.01 -36.69 -3.33
C THR A 237 22.73 -36.42 -4.80
N ALA A 238 23.72 -36.69 -5.64
CA ALA A 238 23.53 -36.73 -7.09
C ALA A 238 24.24 -37.96 -7.66
N THR A 239 23.58 -38.69 -8.55
CA THR A 239 24.19 -39.83 -9.25
C THR A 239 24.39 -39.50 -10.71
N VAL A 240 25.63 -39.52 -11.14
CA VAL A 240 26.02 -39.24 -12.52
C VAL A 240 26.91 -40.38 -13.03
N ASN A 241 26.57 -41.00 -14.14
CA ASN A 241 27.32 -42.11 -14.74
C ASN A 241 27.63 -43.27 -13.75
N GLY A 242 26.67 -43.59 -12.87
CA GLY A 242 26.82 -44.63 -11.88
C GLY A 242 27.64 -44.28 -10.64
N ILE A 243 28.14 -43.04 -10.55
CA ILE A 243 28.84 -42.54 -9.36
C ILE A 243 27.87 -41.70 -8.54
N THR A 244 27.72 -42.03 -7.27
CA THR A 244 26.93 -41.26 -6.31
C THR A 244 27.79 -40.26 -5.54
N TYR A 245 27.49 -39.01 -5.68
CA TYR A 245 28.10 -37.89 -4.93
C TYR A 245 27.20 -37.54 -3.74
N SER A 246 27.77 -37.24 -2.59
CA SER A 246 27.06 -36.90 -1.36
C SER A 246 27.86 -35.91 -0.50
N GLY A 247 27.27 -35.45 0.60
CA GLY A 247 27.95 -34.53 1.50
C GLY A 247 27.91 -33.08 1.02
N PHE A 248 26.90 -32.70 0.24
CA PHE A 248 26.74 -31.35 -0.25
C PHE A 248 26.50 -30.38 0.91
N ALA A 249 27.28 -29.29 0.96
CA ALA A 249 27.04 -28.19 1.88
C ALA A 249 25.75 -27.43 1.44
N GLY A 250 25.01 -26.87 2.42
CA GLY A 250 23.80 -26.13 2.16
C GLY A 250 22.66 -26.93 1.52
N ASN A 251 22.60 -28.23 1.76
CA ASN A 251 21.66 -29.16 1.14
C ASN A 251 20.20 -29.00 1.58
N THR A 252 19.89 -28.11 2.55
CA THR A 252 18.55 -27.81 3.04
C THR A 252 18.26 -26.31 2.95
N PRO A 253 18.17 -25.73 1.74
CA PRO A 253 17.90 -24.30 1.59
C PRO A 253 16.48 -23.97 2.07
N VAL A 254 16.32 -22.81 2.74
CA VAL A 254 15.02 -22.36 3.26
C VAL A 254 14.14 -21.71 2.19
N ALA A 255 14.73 -21.19 1.11
CA ALA A 255 14.06 -20.43 0.07
C ALA A 255 14.91 -20.36 -1.20
N VAL A 256 14.41 -19.73 -2.23
CA VAL A 256 15.12 -19.55 -3.50
C VAL A 256 15.29 -18.08 -3.85
N VAL A 257 16.35 -17.76 -4.60
CA VAL A 257 16.45 -16.56 -5.43
C VAL A 257 16.31 -17.02 -6.87
N SER A 258 15.19 -16.67 -7.51
CA SER A 258 14.92 -17.03 -8.90
C SER A 258 15.23 -15.86 -9.82
N VAL A 259 15.84 -16.16 -10.96
CA VAL A 259 16.15 -15.18 -12.02
C VAL A 259 15.43 -15.52 -13.33
N GLY A 260 14.43 -16.37 -13.32
CA GLY A 260 13.68 -16.79 -14.50
C GLY A 260 12.45 -17.59 -14.15
N SER A 261 12.02 -18.44 -15.09
CA SER A 261 10.90 -19.35 -14.88
C SER A 261 11.18 -20.69 -15.58
N ASP A 262 10.83 -21.79 -14.94
CA ASP A 262 10.89 -23.15 -15.50
C ASP A 262 9.57 -23.62 -16.10
N LYS A 263 8.48 -22.84 -15.93
CA LYS A 263 7.14 -23.18 -16.41
C LYS A 263 6.33 -21.95 -16.80
N THR A 264 5.22 -22.19 -17.48
CA THR A 264 4.19 -21.18 -17.73
C THR A 264 3.26 -21.06 -16.53
N GLU A 265 3.04 -19.86 -16.04
CA GLU A 265 2.09 -19.58 -14.96
C GLU A 265 1.42 -18.23 -15.19
N THR A 266 0.16 -18.10 -14.74
CA THR A 266 -0.63 -16.88 -14.86
C THR A 266 -1.11 -16.41 -13.51
N TYR A 267 -1.27 -15.08 -13.35
CA TYR A 267 -1.97 -14.47 -12.23
C TYR A 267 -2.73 -13.23 -12.71
N THR A 268 -3.68 -12.77 -11.88
CA THR A 268 -4.53 -11.61 -12.19
C THR A 268 -4.17 -10.47 -11.26
N PRO A 269 -3.40 -9.46 -11.70
CA PRO A 269 -3.16 -8.27 -10.90
C PRO A 269 -4.42 -7.42 -10.76
N PRO A 270 -4.57 -6.62 -9.72
CA PRO A 270 -5.64 -5.64 -9.61
C PRO A 270 -5.49 -4.61 -10.73
N ASP A 271 -6.57 -4.35 -11.46
CA ASP A 271 -6.58 -3.40 -12.56
C ASP A 271 -8.03 -2.94 -12.80
N HIS A 272 -8.36 -1.72 -12.37
CA HIS A 272 -9.71 -1.16 -12.54
C HIS A 272 -10.02 -0.78 -13.97
N SER A 273 -9.01 -0.44 -14.77
CA SER A 273 -9.18 -0.07 -16.17
C SER A 273 -9.38 -1.28 -17.07
N THR A 274 -8.85 -2.44 -16.68
CA THR A 274 -8.99 -3.71 -17.42
C THR A 274 -9.25 -4.85 -16.43
N PRO A 275 -10.47 -4.94 -15.85
CA PRO A 275 -10.82 -5.99 -14.90
C PRO A 275 -10.62 -7.39 -15.50
N GLY A 276 -9.96 -8.27 -14.73
CA GLY A 276 -9.67 -9.64 -15.17
C GLY A 276 -8.45 -9.75 -16.09
N ARG A 277 -7.67 -8.69 -16.30
CA ARG A 277 -6.39 -8.77 -17.00
C ARG A 277 -5.49 -9.81 -16.32
N THR A 278 -4.85 -10.64 -17.14
CA THR A 278 -3.91 -11.66 -16.65
C THR A 278 -2.47 -11.32 -17.05
N VAL A 279 -1.54 -11.65 -16.18
CA VAL A 279 -0.11 -11.72 -16.48
C VAL A 279 0.25 -13.17 -16.74
N THR A 280 0.88 -13.45 -17.87
CA THR A 280 1.39 -14.79 -18.22
C THR A 280 2.91 -14.77 -18.17
N ILE A 281 3.48 -15.57 -17.27
CA ILE A 281 4.91 -15.82 -17.20
C ILE A 281 5.20 -17.05 -18.04
N THR A 282 6.22 -16.97 -18.91
CA THR A 282 6.67 -18.10 -19.77
C THR A 282 8.07 -18.54 -19.38
N PRO A 283 8.46 -19.80 -19.66
CA PRO A 283 9.80 -20.29 -19.34
C PRO A 283 10.91 -19.44 -19.97
N HIS A 284 11.88 -19.06 -19.17
CA HIS A 284 13.07 -18.34 -19.59
C HIS A 284 14.16 -18.38 -18.52
N THR A 285 15.38 -18.13 -18.92
CA THR A 285 16.55 -18.14 -18.04
C THR A 285 17.33 -16.84 -18.16
N ARG A 286 18.16 -16.55 -17.16
CA ARG A 286 19.13 -15.44 -17.13
C ARG A 286 20.50 -15.95 -16.73
N GLN A 287 21.54 -15.35 -17.26
CA GLN A 287 22.91 -15.55 -16.77
C GLN A 287 23.14 -14.64 -15.56
N ILE A 288 23.87 -15.14 -14.57
CA ILE A 288 24.44 -14.32 -13.50
C ILE A 288 25.89 -14.07 -13.89
N ILE A 289 26.23 -12.82 -14.23
CA ILE A 289 27.56 -12.43 -14.73
C ILE A 289 28.33 -11.63 -13.67
N ASN A 290 29.65 -11.48 -13.85
CA ASN A 290 30.54 -10.76 -12.95
C ASN A 290 30.59 -11.34 -11.53
N VAL A 291 30.39 -12.65 -11.43
CA VAL A 291 30.50 -13.38 -10.17
C VAL A 291 31.99 -13.54 -9.83
N GLY A 292 32.39 -13.08 -8.62
CA GLY A 292 33.73 -13.31 -8.11
C GLY A 292 34.03 -14.80 -7.90
N ALA A 293 35.31 -15.17 -7.77
CA ALA A 293 35.68 -16.54 -7.43
C ALA A 293 35.19 -16.87 -6.00
N GLY A 294 34.47 -18.00 -5.88
CA GLY A 294 34.01 -18.52 -4.60
C GLY A 294 35.08 -19.37 -3.89
N GLU A 295 34.93 -19.52 -2.60
CA GLU A 295 35.79 -20.44 -1.82
C GLU A 295 35.59 -21.89 -2.29
N ILE A 296 36.68 -22.60 -2.50
CA ILE A 296 36.66 -24.03 -2.85
C ILE A 296 37.02 -24.82 -1.60
N SER A 297 36.01 -25.29 -0.88
CA SER A 297 36.18 -26.17 0.31
C SER A 297 34.97 -27.12 0.44
N ALA A 298 35.09 -28.12 1.27
CA ALA A 298 34.02 -29.09 1.51
C ALA A 298 32.77 -28.48 2.19
N THR A 299 32.91 -27.32 2.80
CA THR A 299 31.82 -26.63 3.53
C THR A 299 31.35 -25.34 2.84
N SER A 300 31.97 -24.96 1.73
CA SER A 300 31.61 -23.75 1.01
C SER A 300 30.21 -23.84 0.42
N THR A 301 29.47 -22.74 0.53
CA THR A 301 28.18 -22.50 -0.14
C THR A 301 28.28 -21.35 -1.14
N ASP A 302 29.50 -20.88 -1.46
CA ASP A 302 29.72 -19.83 -2.43
C ASP A 302 29.41 -20.32 -3.84
N ALA A 303 28.93 -19.39 -4.68
CA ALA A 303 28.86 -19.62 -6.13
C ALA A 303 30.27 -19.64 -6.72
N ILE A 304 30.48 -20.49 -7.70
CA ILE A 304 31.74 -20.55 -8.48
C ILE A 304 31.56 -19.94 -9.86
N ASN A 305 32.60 -19.34 -10.41
CA ASN A 305 32.57 -18.79 -11.78
C ASN A 305 33.22 -19.73 -12.79
N GLY A 306 33.09 -19.41 -14.09
CA GLY A 306 33.58 -20.24 -15.19
C GLY A 306 35.08 -20.47 -15.18
N SER A 307 35.88 -19.53 -14.65
CA SER A 307 37.34 -19.71 -14.59
C SER A 307 37.76 -20.81 -13.58
N GLN A 308 37.00 -20.96 -12.50
CA GLN A 308 37.26 -22.03 -11.52
C GLN A 308 36.91 -23.40 -12.12
N LEU A 309 35.80 -23.52 -12.85
CA LEU A 309 35.44 -24.73 -13.57
C LEU A 309 36.44 -25.07 -14.68
N TYR A 310 36.97 -24.05 -15.38
CA TYR A 310 37.99 -24.25 -16.44
C TYR A 310 39.20 -25.00 -15.91
N MET A 311 39.69 -24.70 -14.70
CA MET A 311 40.86 -25.39 -14.14
C MET A 311 40.62 -26.90 -13.98
N VAL A 312 39.41 -27.29 -13.59
CA VAL A 312 39.02 -28.71 -13.49
C VAL A 312 38.89 -29.35 -14.88
N ALA A 313 38.22 -28.67 -15.81
CA ALA A 313 38.04 -29.16 -17.17
C ALA A 313 39.37 -29.34 -17.92
N ASP A 314 40.32 -28.42 -17.75
CA ASP A 314 41.69 -28.52 -18.32
C ASP A 314 42.43 -29.76 -17.78
N GLN A 315 42.37 -29.99 -16.47
CA GLN A 315 42.97 -31.16 -15.85
C GLN A 315 42.34 -32.48 -16.35
N VAL A 316 41.03 -32.53 -16.52
CA VAL A 316 40.31 -33.71 -17.08
C VAL A 316 40.77 -33.96 -18.52
N GLY A 317 40.93 -32.92 -19.35
CA GLY A 317 41.48 -33.03 -20.72
C GLY A 317 42.89 -33.60 -20.73
N LYS A 318 43.78 -33.08 -19.88
CA LYS A 318 45.15 -33.60 -19.72
C LYS A 318 45.16 -35.07 -19.29
N ASN A 319 44.29 -35.49 -18.36
CA ASN A 319 44.17 -36.87 -17.95
C ASN A 319 43.67 -37.77 -19.08
N LYS A 320 42.71 -37.33 -19.91
CA LYS A 320 42.25 -38.05 -21.10
C LYS A 320 43.40 -38.31 -22.06
N THR A 321 44.22 -37.32 -22.37
CA THR A 321 45.39 -37.46 -23.25
C THR A 321 46.40 -38.50 -22.71
N ARG A 322 46.63 -38.46 -21.40
CA ARG A 322 47.53 -39.47 -20.74
C ARG A 322 46.98 -40.89 -20.87
N ILE A 323 45.65 -41.07 -20.66
CA ILE A 323 45.01 -42.37 -20.79
C ILE A 323 45.09 -42.89 -22.23
N ASP A 324 44.80 -42.02 -23.23
CA ASP A 324 44.85 -42.40 -24.61
C ASP A 324 46.28 -42.82 -25.04
N ASN A 325 47.33 -42.13 -24.56
CA ASN A 325 48.73 -42.48 -24.80
C ASN A 325 49.10 -43.82 -24.14
N ILE A 326 48.60 -44.13 -22.95
CA ILE A 326 48.81 -45.41 -22.31
C ILE A 326 48.16 -46.54 -23.12
N ARG A 327 46.90 -46.35 -23.56
CA ARG A 327 46.18 -47.31 -24.39
C ARG A 327 46.92 -47.66 -25.69
N GLN A 328 47.47 -46.63 -26.37
CA GLN A 328 48.25 -46.81 -27.59
C GLN A 328 49.49 -47.66 -27.36
N ARG A 329 50.22 -47.42 -26.27
CA ARG A 329 51.42 -48.21 -25.89
C ARG A 329 51.18 -49.65 -25.47
N THR A 330 49.94 -49.99 -25.10
CA THR A 330 49.55 -51.33 -24.71
C THR A 330 48.93 -52.14 -25.86
N SER A 331 48.69 -51.50 -27.02
CA SER A 331 48.14 -52.15 -28.21
C SER A 331 49.23 -52.50 -29.22
N ASP A 332 50.44 -51.96 -29.02
CA ASP A 332 51.65 -52.29 -29.80
C ASP A 332 52.44 -53.39 -29.04
#